data_371f67719c7c7b5fb26ba48303e6964d
#
_entry.id   371f67719c7c7b5fb26ba48303e6964d
#
_cell.length_a   1.000
_cell.length_b   1.000
_cell.length_c   1.000
_cell.angle_alpha   90.00
_cell.angle_beta   90.00
_cell.angle_gamma   90.00
#
_symmetry.space_group_name_H-M   'P 1'
#
loop_
_entity.id
_entity.type
_entity.pdbx_description
1 polymer ?
#
loop_
_entity_poly.entity_id
_entity_poly.type
_entity_poly.pdbx_seq_one_letter_code
_entity_poly.pdbx_strand_id
1 'polypeptide(L)'
;MNIIKKLFLRIRAEIVYAKAKAVADRKAGQYPPLTFFVLPMESGKLIVVDYNQFCEMRRWGQAPKDARPKDLYKDCVYHTKCMSDKGKASHKRKYLKWKGLL
;
A
#
# COMPACT_ATOMS: atom_id res chain seq x y z
N MET A 1 21.75 11.38 8.69
CA MET A 1 20.46 12.12 8.76
C MET A 1 20.18 12.52 10.19
N ASN A 2 19.75 13.76 10.41
CA ASN A 2 19.40 14.28 11.72
C ASN A 2 18.19 13.54 12.29
N ILE A 3 18.18 13.25 13.59
CA ILE A 3 17.07 12.56 14.26
C ILE A 3 15.74 13.29 14.07
N ILE A 4 15.76 14.62 14.16
CA ILE A 4 14.55 15.46 13.97
C ILE A 4 14.00 15.31 12.55
N LYS A 5 14.88 15.32 11.56
CA LYS A 5 14.50 15.16 10.16
C LYS A 5 13.92 13.78 9.88
N LYS A 6 14.53 12.74 10.46
CA LYS A 6 14.04 11.36 10.34
C LYS A 6 12.65 11.20 10.97
N LEU A 7 12.45 11.79 12.16
CA LEU A 7 11.15 11.77 12.84
C LEU A 7 10.08 12.47 12.00
N PHE A 8 10.41 13.62 11.42
CA PHE A 8 9.50 14.36 10.55
C PHE A 8 9.09 13.55 9.32
N LEU A 9 10.06 12.91 8.68
CA LEU A 9 9.80 12.05 7.53
C LEU A 9 8.91 10.86 7.88
N ARG A 10 9.10 10.28 9.06
CA ARG A 10 8.29 9.18 9.55
C ARG A 10 6.83 9.61 9.77
N ILE A 11 6.61 10.76 10.41
CA ILE A 11 5.27 11.29 10.62
C ILE A 11 4.57 11.52 9.28
N ARG A 12 5.29 12.11 8.33
CA ARG A 12 4.76 12.36 6.99
C ARG A 12 4.40 11.06 6.27
N ALA A 13 5.26 10.03 6.37
CA ALA A 13 4.99 8.73 5.78
C ALA A 13 3.76 8.07 6.41
N GLU A 14 3.58 8.16 7.71
CA GLU A 14 2.41 7.63 8.39
C GLU A 14 1.12 8.33 7.93
N ILE A 15 1.16 9.63 7.68
CA ILE A 15 0.01 10.38 7.14
C ILE A 15 -0.33 9.90 5.74
N VAL A 16 0.67 9.72 4.88
CA VAL A 16 0.46 9.21 3.51
C VAL A 16 -0.16 7.82 3.55
N TYR A 17 0.35 6.96 4.42
CA TYR A 17 -0.18 5.60 4.60
C TYR A 17 -1.64 5.62 5.08
N ALA A 18 -1.94 6.44 6.09
CA ALA A 18 -3.29 6.55 6.62
C ALA A 18 -4.29 7.04 5.58
N LYS A 19 -3.88 7.98 4.73
CA LYS A 19 -4.73 8.49 3.63
C LYS A 19 -5.00 7.40 2.59
N ALA A 20 -3.97 6.65 2.19
CA ALA A 20 -4.12 5.57 1.22
C ALA A 20 -5.02 4.46 1.77
N LYS A 21 -4.85 4.10 3.05
CA LYS A 21 -5.69 3.13 3.74
C LYS A 21 -7.16 3.58 3.74
N ALA A 22 -7.42 4.86 4.06
CA ALA A 22 -8.76 5.40 4.09
C ALA A 22 -9.42 5.36 2.70
N VAL A 23 -8.66 5.65 1.64
CA VAL A 23 -9.16 5.56 0.26
C VAL A 23 -9.51 4.12 -0.08
N ALA A 24 -8.65 3.16 0.28
CA ALA A 24 -8.88 1.74 0.02
C ALA A 24 -10.14 1.25 0.73
N ASP A 25 -10.30 1.58 2.01
CA ASP A 25 -11.45 1.18 2.81
C ASP A 25 -12.75 1.76 2.26
N ARG A 26 -12.72 3.02 1.82
CA ARG A 26 -13.87 3.69 1.22
C ARG A 26 -14.29 3.00 -0.08
N LYS A 27 -13.32 2.68 -0.95
CA LYS A 27 -13.60 1.99 -2.20
C LYS A 27 -14.16 0.59 -1.97
N ALA A 28 -13.63 -0.13 -0.98
CA ALA A 28 -14.14 -1.46 -0.62
C ALA A 28 -15.60 -1.39 -0.16
N GLY A 29 -15.98 -0.32 0.55
CA GLY A 29 -17.35 -0.09 0.95
C GLY A 29 -18.27 0.27 -0.22
N GLN A 30 -17.76 0.95 -1.24
CA GLN A 30 -18.51 1.34 -2.43
C GLN A 30 -18.68 0.20 -3.44
N TYR A 31 -17.74 -0.71 -3.51
CA TYR A 31 -17.71 -1.78 -4.50
C TYR A 31 -17.51 -3.15 -3.87
N PRO A 32 -18.42 -3.60 -2.96
CA PRO A 32 -18.34 -4.97 -2.46
C PRO A 32 -18.67 -5.95 -3.59
N PRO A 33 -18.07 -7.13 -3.66
CA PRO A 33 -17.12 -7.74 -2.72
C PRO A 33 -15.65 -7.55 -3.09
N LEU A 34 -15.31 -6.48 -3.80
CA LEU A 34 -13.95 -6.26 -4.28
C LEU A 34 -12.97 -6.01 -3.12
N THR A 35 -11.76 -6.54 -3.26
CA THR A 35 -10.66 -6.25 -2.35
C THR A 35 -9.74 -5.24 -3.00
N PHE A 36 -9.39 -4.18 -2.28
CA PHE A 36 -8.47 -3.16 -2.76
C PHE A 36 -7.12 -3.31 -2.07
N PHE A 37 -6.06 -3.08 -2.85
CA PHE A 37 -4.68 -3.22 -2.40
C PHE A 37 -3.99 -1.86 -2.49
N VAL A 38 -3.17 -1.55 -1.49
CA VAL A 38 -2.31 -0.37 -1.50
C VAL A 38 -0.91 -0.85 -1.86
N LEU A 39 -0.39 -0.37 -2.99
CA LEU A 39 0.90 -0.79 -3.52
C LEU A 39 1.88 0.38 -3.53
N PRO A 40 3.13 0.16 -3.08
CA PRO A 40 4.17 1.19 -3.18
C PRO A 40 4.73 1.22 -4.59
N MET A 41 4.85 2.43 -5.14
CA MET A 41 5.47 2.66 -6.45
C MET A 41 6.91 3.12 -6.28
N GLU A 42 7.74 2.90 -7.30
CA GLU A 42 9.15 3.32 -7.28
C GLU A 42 9.31 4.81 -7.03
N SER A 43 8.33 5.61 -7.44
CA SER A 43 8.32 7.06 -7.18
C SER A 43 8.12 7.44 -5.72
N GLY A 44 7.82 6.47 -4.86
CA GLY A 44 7.52 6.70 -3.45
C GLY A 44 6.05 6.91 -3.15
N LYS A 45 5.20 6.93 -4.18
CA LYS A 45 3.75 7.09 -4.03
C LYS A 45 3.08 5.77 -3.71
N LEU A 46 1.94 5.83 -3.04
CA LEU A 46 1.08 4.68 -2.83
C LEU A 46 -0.12 4.76 -3.78
N ILE A 47 -0.43 3.65 -4.43
CA ILE A 47 -1.61 3.55 -5.29
C ILE A 47 -2.60 2.56 -4.69
N VAL A 48 -3.88 2.79 -4.95
CA VAL A 48 -4.98 1.93 -4.47
C VAL A 48 -5.64 1.30 -5.69
N VAL A 49 -5.54 -0.02 -5.82
CA VAL A 49 -6.06 -0.75 -6.98
C VAL A 49 -6.74 -2.05 -6.54
N ASP A 50 -7.73 -2.50 -7.34
CA ASP A 50 -8.26 -3.86 -7.22
C ASP A 50 -7.46 -4.79 -8.14
N TYR A 51 -7.80 -6.08 -8.13
CA TYR A 51 -7.12 -7.08 -8.93
C TYR A 51 -7.19 -6.75 -10.45
N ASN A 52 -8.38 -6.36 -10.92
CA ASN A 52 -8.57 -6.09 -12.35
C ASN A 52 -7.80 -4.84 -12.79
N GLN A 53 -7.81 -3.80 -11.97
CA GLN A 53 -7.03 -2.58 -12.25
C GLN A 53 -5.54 -2.88 -12.28
N PHE A 54 -5.06 -3.72 -11.38
CA PHE A 54 -3.66 -4.13 -11.36
C PHE A 54 -3.28 -4.87 -12.65
N CYS A 55 -4.14 -5.79 -13.12
CA CYS A 55 -3.89 -6.52 -14.36
C CYS A 55 -3.84 -5.58 -15.57
N GLU A 56 -4.70 -4.57 -15.61
CA GLU A 56 -4.65 -3.54 -16.66
C GLU A 56 -3.36 -2.73 -16.61
N MET A 57 -2.94 -2.32 -15.43
CA MET A 57 -1.67 -1.59 -15.26
C MET A 57 -0.49 -2.43 -15.77
N ARG A 58 -0.49 -3.73 -15.50
CA ARG A 58 0.55 -4.63 -16.01
C ARG A 58 0.54 -4.69 -17.54
N ARG A 59 -0.66 -4.78 -18.13
CA ARG A 59 -0.81 -4.82 -19.58
C ARG A 59 -0.22 -3.57 -20.25
N TRP A 60 -0.38 -2.42 -19.60
CA TRP A 60 0.08 -1.14 -20.14
C TRP A 60 1.49 -0.77 -19.69
N GLY A 61 2.19 -1.67 -18.99
CA GLY A 61 3.55 -1.44 -18.51
C GLY A 61 3.65 -0.40 -17.38
N GLN A 62 2.56 -0.14 -16.68
CA GLN A 62 2.52 0.86 -15.60
C GLN A 62 2.75 0.26 -14.22
N ALA A 63 2.74 -1.07 -14.11
CA ALA A 63 3.02 -1.75 -12.85
C ALA A 63 4.51 -2.03 -12.72
N PRO A 64 5.04 -2.20 -11.48
CA PRO A 64 6.42 -2.64 -11.29
C PRO A 64 6.66 -3.96 -12.04
N LYS A 65 7.83 -4.08 -12.68
CA LYS A 65 8.15 -5.23 -13.54
C LYS A 65 8.03 -6.58 -12.83
N ASP A 66 8.39 -6.62 -11.55
CA ASP A 66 8.40 -7.85 -10.77
C ASP A 66 7.09 -8.13 -10.05
N ALA A 67 6.13 -7.22 -10.14
CA ALA A 67 4.84 -7.39 -9.49
C ALA A 67 3.96 -8.38 -10.27
N ARG A 68 3.40 -9.36 -9.56
CA ARG A 68 2.53 -10.38 -10.15
C ARG A 68 1.16 -10.36 -9.47
N PRO A 69 0.06 -10.60 -10.20
CA PRO A 69 -1.28 -10.63 -9.59
C PRO A 69 -1.40 -11.59 -8.43
N LYS A 70 -0.76 -12.75 -8.52
CA LYS A 70 -0.79 -13.77 -7.45
C LYS A 70 -0.06 -13.34 -6.18
N ASP A 71 0.82 -12.36 -6.27
CA ASP A 71 1.62 -11.87 -5.15
C ASP A 71 1.08 -10.57 -4.55
N LEU A 72 -0.11 -10.12 -4.96
CA LEU A 72 -0.70 -8.87 -4.45
C LEU A 72 -0.82 -8.84 -2.94
N TYR A 73 -1.29 -9.94 -2.32
CA TYR A 73 -1.43 -10.01 -0.87
C TYR A 73 -0.09 -9.94 -0.15
N LYS A 74 0.95 -10.47 -0.77
CA LYS A 74 2.31 -10.48 -0.22
C LYS A 74 3.00 -9.14 -0.40
N ASP A 75 2.85 -8.54 -1.59
CA ASP A 75 3.59 -7.35 -1.98
C ASP A 75 2.92 -6.04 -1.59
N CYS A 76 1.62 -6.05 -1.30
CA CYS A 76 0.91 -4.85 -0.88
C CYS A 76 1.34 -4.42 0.54
N VAL A 77 1.20 -3.14 0.82
CA VAL A 77 1.44 -2.60 2.17
C VAL A 77 0.15 -2.49 2.99
N TYR A 78 -0.99 -2.72 2.36
CA TYR A 78 -2.31 -2.82 2.99
C TYR A 78 -3.29 -3.44 2.00
N HIS A 79 -4.27 -4.19 2.51
CA HIS A 79 -5.40 -4.65 1.70
C HIS A 79 -6.68 -4.63 2.54
N THR A 80 -7.82 -4.51 1.88
CA THR A 80 -9.11 -4.32 2.55
C THR A 80 -9.81 -5.63 2.92
N LYS A 81 -9.22 -6.78 2.59
CA LYS A 81 -9.71 -8.07 3.09
C LYS A 81 -9.53 -8.10 4.60
N CYS A 82 -10.46 -8.73 5.30
CA CYS A 82 -10.44 -8.78 6.77
C CYS A 82 -9.07 -9.21 7.30
N MET A 83 -8.43 -8.32 8.05
CA MET A 83 -7.13 -8.55 8.68
C MET A 83 -7.23 -8.39 10.17
N SER A 84 -6.47 -9.22 10.92
CA SER A 84 -6.30 -9.01 12.36
C SER A 84 -5.52 -7.72 12.63
N ASP A 85 -5.61 -7.20 13.84
CA ASP A 85 -4.82 -6.01 14.24
C ASP A 85 -3.32 -6.26 14.07
N LYS A 86 -2.88 -7.49 14.37
CA LYS A 86 -1.49 -7.90 14.19
C LYS A 86 -1.07 -7.85 12.70
N GLY A 87 -1.95 -8.28 11.82
CA GLY A 87 -1.71 -8.21 10.37
C GLY A 87 -1.62 -6.77 9.88
N LYS A 88 -2.51 -5.90 10.37
CA LYS A 88 -2.49 -4.47 10.03
C LYS A 88 -1.18 -3.81 10.48
N ALA A 89 -0.74 -4.09 11.70
CA ALA A 89 0.52 -3.57 12.21
C ALA A 89 1.72 -4.06 11.39
N SER A 90 1.72 -5.33 11.00
CA SER A 90 2.77 -5.91 10.17
C SER A 90 2.87 -5.23 8.80
N HIS A 91 1.75 -4.96 8.16
CA HIS A 91 1.71 -4.26 6.87
C HIS A 91 2.20 -2.83 6.97
N LYS A 92 1.82 -2.10 8.03
CA LYS A 92 2.32 -0.75 8.26
C LYS A 92 3.83 -0.73 8.45
N ARG A 93 4.38 -1.67 9.23
CA ARG A 93 5.83 -1.81 9.41
C ARG A 93 6.54 -2.09 8.10
N LYS A 94 5.95 -2.94 7.26
CA LYS A 94 6.47 -3.26 5.92
C LYS A 94 6.61 -1.99 5.08
N TYR A 95 5.60 -1.13 5.08
CA TYR A 95 5.66 0.14 4.38
C TYR A 95 6.77 1.05 4.91
N LEU A 96 6.85 1.22 6.23
CA LEU A 96 7.87 2.07 6.85
C LEU A 96 9.28 1.54 6.57
N LYS A 97 9.45 0.21 6.59
CA LYS A 97 10.72 -0.42 6.26
C LYS A 97 11.09 -0.18 4.80
N TRP A 98 10.11 -0.30 3.89
CA TRP A 98 10.31 -0.03 2.48
C TRP A 98 10.75 1.42 2.24
N LYS A 99 10.24 2.37 3.03
CA LYS A 99 10.64 3.77 3.00
C LYS A 99 12.01 4.04 3.65
N GLY A 100 12.61 3.04 4.30
CA GLY A 100 13.86 3.23 5.01
C GLY A 100 13.71 4.00 6.33
N LEU A 101 12.52 3.98 6.93
CA LEU A 101 12.21 4.72 8.16
C LEU A 101 12.11 3.85 9.42
N LEU A 102 12.42 2.56 9.28
CA LEU A 102 12.54 1.63 10.40
C LEU A 102 13.94 1.10 10.50
#